data_cb4c426861fb2dadb0b2467ced02c5bd
#
_entry.id   cb4c426861fb2dadb0b2467ced02c5bd
#
_cell.length_a   1.000
_cell.length_b   1.000
_cell.length_c   1.000
_cell.angle_alpha   90.00
_cell.angle_beta   90.00
_cell.angle_gamma   90.00
#
_symmetry.space_group_name_H-M   'P 1'
#
loop_
_entity.id
_entity.type
_entity.pdbx_description
1 polymer ?
#
loop_
_entity_poly.entity_id
_entity_poly.type
_entity_poly.pdbx_seq_one_letter_code
_entity_poly.pdbx_strand_id
1 'polypeptide(L)'
;MCIRDRSKNTSIRSADLAGHFLWLLDEGHCFRDQLVKFCNIKSACDTKLTYSLGSIETFMRMVEAGQGITFIPELALLQLNECQKTLVRPFAIPIPTREVVMLTSKTFIRNTLLKAVVEAIRQSVPERMLKMNNTEQRV
;
A
#
# COMPACT_ATOMS: atom_id res chain seq x y z
N MET A 1 -9.95 18.51 5.38
CA MET A 1 -9.72 18.22 6.80
C MET A 1 -8.35 17.62 6.93
N CYS A 2 -7.50 18.26 7.67
CA CYS A 2 -6.07 17.96 7.68
C CYS A 2 -5.80 16.63 8.39
N ILE A 3 -4.83 15.88 7.93
CA ILE A 3 -4.23 14.72 8.58
C ILE A 3 -3.92 14.96 10.07
N ARG A 4 -3.74 16.21 10.49
CA ARG A 4 -3.54 16.61 11.89
C ARG A 4 -4.59 16.07 12.87
N ASP A 5 -5.85 15.95 12.45
CA ASP A 5 -6.93 15.52 13.35
C ASP A 5 -6.94 14.00 13.59
N ARG A 6 -6.35 13.22 12.67
CA ARG A 6 -6.21 11.76 12.77
C ARG A 6 -4.84 11.28 13.25
N SER A 7 -3.91 12.18 13.48
CA SER A 7 -2.62 11.83 14.06
C SER A 7 -2.75 11.19 15.45
N LYS A 8 -3.93 11.30 16.07
CA LYS A 8 -4.28 10.68 17.36
C LYS A 8 -4.61 9.18 17.26
N ASN A 9 -5.01 8.70 16.07
CA ASN A 9 -5.34 7.28 15.89
C ASN A 9 -4.09 6.47 15.64
N THR A 10 -3.90 5.40 16.37
CA THR A 10 -2.77 4.47 16.21
C THR A 10 -2.92 3.57 15.00
N SER A 11 -4.17 3.34 14.53
CA SER A 11 -4.49 2.54 13.35
C SER A 11 -5.75 3.06 12.66
N ILE A 12 -5.94 2.73 11.39
CA ILE A 12 -7.06 3.17 10.55
C ILE A 12 -7.88 1.97 10.09
N ARG A 13 -9.20 2.09 10.16
CA ARG A 13 -10.16 1.14 9.59
C ARG A 13 -10.69 1.65 8.25
N SER A 14 -11.19 0.76 7.40
CA SER A 14 -11.82 1.13 6.13
C SER A 14 -13.00 2.12 6.32
N ALA A 15 -13.75 2.00 7.40
CA ALA A 15 -14.83 2.94 7.73
C ALA A 15 -14.33 4.38 7.97
N ASP A 16 -13.09 4.54 8.42
CA ASP A 16 -12.49 5.84 8.68
C ASP A 16 -12.11 6.61 7.40
N LEU A 17 -12.17 5.95 6.24
CA LEU A 17 -11.89 6.54 4.93
C LEU A 17 -13.07 7.32 4.38
N ALA A 18 -14.27 7.07 4.88
CA ALA A 18 -15.49 7.72 4.40
C ALA A 18 -15.41 9.25 4.57
N GLY A 19 -15.85 9.97 3.55
CA GLY A 19 -15.89 11.44 3.55
C GLY A 19 -14.53 12.13 3.34
N HIS A 20 -13.44 11.37 3.10
CA HIS A 20 -12.12 11.91 2.80
C HIS A 20 -11.82 11.89 1.30
N PHE A 21 -10.99 12.84 0.91
CA PHE A 21 -10.42 12.85 -0.43
C PHE A 21 -9.34 11.78 -0.50
N LEU A 22 -9.54 10.79 -1.37
CA LEU A 22 -8.65 9.65 -1.50
C LEU A 22 -7.94 9.68 -2.85
N TRP A 23 -6.61 9.72 -2.82
CA TRP A 23 -5.77 9.58 -3.99
C TRP A 23 -5.54 8.11 -4.28
N LEU A 24 -5.92 7.64 -5.47
CA LEU A 24 -5.72 6.26 -5.93
C LEU A 24 -5.03 6.26 -7.29
N LEU A 25 -4.24 5.21 -7.52
CA LEU A 25 -3.66 4.93 -8.83
C LEU A 25 -4.75 4.65 -9.88
N ASP A 26 -4.37 4.74 -11.15
CA ASP A 26 -5.27 4.46 -12.28
C ASP A 26 -5.91 3.08 -12.24
N GLU A 27 -7.02 2.95 -12.96
CA GLU A 27 -7.65 1.66 -13.24
C GLU A 27 -6.67 0.74 -13.97
N GLY A 28 -6.70 -0.56 -13.59
CA GLY A 28 -5.74 -1.54 -14.09
C GLY A 28 -4.49 -1.72 -13.22
N HIS A 29 -4.24 -0.84 -12.25
CA HIS A 29 -3.23 -1.09 -11.23
C HIS A 29 -3.74 -2.08 -10.18
N CYS A 30 -3.14 -3.27 -10.14
CA CYS A 30 -3.54 -4.32 -9.19
C CYS A 30 -3.54 -3.85 -7.72
N PHE A 31 -2.65 -2.94 -7.35
CA PHE A 31 -2.61 -2.35 -6.01
C PHE A 31 -3.89 -1.54 -5.70
N ARG A 32 -4.37 -0.74 -6.66
CA ARG A 32 -5.64 -0.01 -6.53
C ARG A 32 -6.82 -0.98 -6.36
N ASP A 33 -6.92 -1.95 -7.26
CA ASP A 33 -8.06 -2.87 -7.28
C ASP A 33 -8.17 -3.69 -6.00
N GLN A 34 -7.02 -4.12 -5.46
CA GLN A 34 -6.94 -4.81 -4.19
C GLN A 34 -7.43 -3.93 -3.02
N LEU A 35 -7.01 -2.66 -2.97
CA LEU A 35 -7.41 -1.74 -1.91
C LEU A 35 -8.88 -1.36 -2.00
N VAL A 36 -9.38 -1.08 -3.21
CA VAL A 36 -10.79 -0.78 -3.44
C VAL A 36 -11.67 -1.95 -2.98
N LYS A 37 -11.27 -3.17 -3.31
CA LYS A 37 -11.97 -4.38 -2.90
C LYS A 37 -11.91 -4.60 -1.38
N PHE A 38 -10.73 -4.47 -0.77
CA PHE A 38 -10.54 -4.66 0.67
C PHE A 38 -11.31 -3.62 1.49
N CYS A 39 -11.23 -2.35 1.12
CA CYS A 39 -11.91 -1.26 1.82
C CYS A 39 -13.41 -1.19 1.46
N ASN A 40 -13.90 -2.08 0.58
CA ASN A 40 -15.29 -2.08 0.10
C ASN A 40 -15.75 -0.69 -0.38
N ILE A 41 -14.86 0.02 -1.08
CA ILE A 41 -15.12 1.35 -1.62
C ILE A 41 -16.09 1.17 -2.80
N LYS A 42 -17.38 1.24 -2.50
CA LYS A 42 -18.47 1.14 -3.48
C LYS A 42 -18.56 2.46 -4.22
N SER A 43 -17.96 2.52 -5.40
CA SER A 43 -18.03 3.62 -6.36
C SER A 43 -17.58 5.02 -5.90
N ALA A 44 -17.19 5.82 -6.88
CA ALA A 44 -16.70 7.20 -6.73
C ALA A 44 -17.67 8.19 -6.03
N CYS A 45 -18.87 7.76 -5.65
CA CYS A 45 -19.89 8.60 -5.08
C CYS A 45 -19.74 8.81 -3.56
N ASP A 46 -19.16 7.84 -2.84
CA ASP A 46 -19.04 7.90 -1.37
C ASP A 46 -17.68 8.44 -0.88
N THR A 47 -16.69 8.41 -1.74
CA THR A 47 -15.41 9.08 -1.54
C THR A 47 -15.28 10.12 -2.63
N LYS A 48 -14.82 11.32 -2.29
CA LYS A 48 -14.45 12.33 -3.29
C LYS A 48 -13.20 11.82 -4.04
N LEU A 49 -13.38 10.70 -4.76
CA LEU A 49 -12.35 10.11 -5.61
C LEU A 49 -12.03 11.12 -6.69
N THR A 50 -10.82 11.51 -6.76
CA THR A 50 -10.37 12.29 -7.87
C THR A 50 -8.91 12.03 -8.14
N TYR A 51 -8.64 11.74 -9.33
CA TYR A 51 -7.39 11.63 -10.04
C TYR A 51 -6.85 10.22 -10.22
N SER A 52 -6.88 9.88 -11.47
CA SER A 52 -6.39 8.63 -12.04
C SER A 52 -5.05 8.79 -12.76
N LEU A 53 -4.27 9.82 -12.47
CA LEU A 53 -2.98 10.06 -13.10
C LEU A 53 -1.96 10.39 -12.02
N GLY A 54 -0.97 9.54 -11.84
CA GLY A 54 0.10 9.87 -10.94
C GLY A 54 0.88 8.68 -10.44
N SER A 55 2.01 8.97 -9.84
CA SER A 55 2.79 8.01 -9.09
C SER A 55 2.43 8.09 -7.61
N ILE A 56 2.70 7.02 -6.87
CA ILE A 56 2.57 7.00 -5.41
C ILE A 56 3.35 8.16 -4.78
N GLU A 57 4.50 8.52 -5.34
CA GLU A 57 5.31 9.63 -4.87
C GLU A 57 4.59 10.97 -4.98
N THR A 58 3.90 11.22 -6.10
CA THR A 58 3.09 12.42 -6.29
C THR A 58 2.00 12.50 -5.23
N PHE A 59 1.31 11.38 -4.96
CA PHE A 59 0.27 11.34 -3.93
C PHE A 59 0.82 11.58 -2.52
N MET A 60 2.00 11.06 -2.22
CA MET A 60 2.66 11.35 -0.94
C MET A 60 2.92 12.85 -0.77
N ARG A 61 3.36 13.56 -1.82
CA ARG A 61 3.55 15.02 -1.79
C ARG A 61 2.24 15.78 -1.58
N MET A 62 1.14 15.33 -2.22
CA MET A 62 -0.18 15.93 -1.99
C MET A 62 -0.64 15.75 -0.54
N VAL A 63 -0.42 14.57 0.02
CA VAL A 63 -0.73 14.28 1.43
C VAL A 63 0.12 15.10 2.39
N GLU A 64 1.41 15.31 2.11
CA GLU A 64 2.29 16.22 2.86
C GLU A 64 1.77 17.66 2.85
N ALA A 65 1.24 18.11 1.71
CA ALA A 65 0.59 19.41 1.58
C ALA A 65 -0.78 19.49 2.26
N GLY A 66 -1.21 18.44 2.97
CA GLY A 66 -2.49 18.40 3.68
C GLY A 66 -3.69 18.10 2.81
N GLN A 67 -3.49 17.65 1.58
CA GLN A 67 -4.56 17.39 0.62
C GLN A 67 -4.89 15.90 0.57
N GLY A 68 -5.91 15.48 1.30
CA GLY A 68 -6.44 14.13 1.24
C GLY A 68 -5.56 13.07 1.91
N ILE A 69 -5.79 11.83 1.51
CA ILE A 69 -5.10 10.63 1.99
C ILE A 69 -4.73 9.73 0.81
N THR A 70 -3.75 8.88 0.99
CA THR A 70 -3.38 7.85 0.01
C THR A 70 -2.93 6.57 0.71
N PHE A 71 -2.85 5.51 -0.05
CA PHE A 71 -2.28 4.24 0.39
C PHE A 71 -0.86 4.07 -0.15
N ILE A 72 0.03 3.60 0.70
CA ILE A 72 1.40 3.29 0.32
C ILE A 72 1.74 1.85 0.71
N PRO A 73 2.52 1.12 -0.11
CA PRO A 73 3.04 -0.19 0.27
C PRO A 73 3.98 -0.06 1.47
N GLU A 74 4.01 -1.07 2.33
CA GLU A 74 4.88 -1.05 3.51
C GLU A 74 6.37 -0.90 3.15
N LEU A 75 6.82 -1.48 2.04
CA LEU A 75 8.19 -1.29 1.54
C LEU A 75 8.54 0.17 1.26
N ALA A 76 7.57 1.01 0.87
CA ALA A 76 7.81 2.43 0.66
C ALA A 76 8.18 3.17 1.96
N LEU A 77 7.82 2.64 3.13
CA LEU A 77 8.18 3.22 4.43
C LEU A 77 9.70 3.30 4.64
N LEU A 78 10.46 2.42 4.01
CA LEU A 78 11.92 2.40 4.09
C LEU A 78 12.56 3.63 3.45
N GLN A 79 11.85 4.30 2.54
CA GLN A 79 12.32 5.47 1.81
C GLN A 79 11.82 6.80 2.40
N LEU A 80 10.93 6.74 3.41
CA LEU A 80 10.35 7.93 4.02
C LEU A 80 11.32 8.59 5.00
N ASN A 81 11.33 9.93 4.99
CA ASN A 81 11.98 10.70 6.03
C ASN A 81 11.16 10.71 7.33
N GLU A 82 11.74 11.20 8.43
CA GLU A 82 11.09 11.18 9.75
C GLU A 82 9.79 12.01 9.77
N CYS A 83 9.73 13.13 9.07
CA CYS A 83 8.52 13.94 8.99
C CYS A 83 7.38 13.17 8.26
N GLN A 84 7.70 12.49 7.17
CA GLN A 84 6.74 11.69 6.44
C GLN A 84 6.23 10.50 7.25
N LYS A 85 7.11 9.84 8.00
CA LYS A 85 6.73 8.72 8.88
C LYS A 85 5.70 9.14 9.93
N THR A 86 5.70 10.38 10.39
CA THR A 86 4.69 10.87 11.34
C THR A 86 3.27 10.89 10.76
N LEU A 87 3.14 10.95 9.44
CA LEU A 87 1.86 10.96 8.73
C LEU A 87 1.31 9.56 8.47
N VAL A 88 2.13 8.53 8.57
CA VAL A 88 1.75 7.15 8.29
C VAL A 88 0.96 6.54 9.43
N ARG A 89 -0.10 5.81 9.07
CA ARG A 89 -0.89 5.00 10.01
C ARG A 89 -1.12 3.62 9.42
N PRO A 90 -0.86 2.56 10.19
CA PRO A 90 -1.15 1.19 9.76
C PRO A 90 -2.66 0.95 9.70
N PHE A 91 -3.07 -0.02 8.90
CA PHE A 91 -4.42 -0.55 8.95
C PHE A 91 -4.66 -1.28 10.29
N ALA A 92 -5.88 -1.16 10.80
CA ALA A 92 -6.36 -2.04 11.86
C ALA A 92 -6.44 -3.49 11.37
N ILE A 93 -6.41 -4.42 12.29
CA ILE A 93 -6.53 -5.87 11.98
C ILE A 93 -7.94 -6.15 11.44
N PRO A 94 -8.07 -6.94 10.36
CA PRO A 94 -7.02 -7.59 9.59
C PRO A 94 -6.27 -6.64 8.66
N ILE A 95 -4.93 -6.76 8.59
CA ILE A 95 -4.08 -5.91 7.77
C ILE A 95 -4.08 -6.44 6.33
N PRO A 96 -4.42 -5.62 5.31
CA PRO A 96 -4.38 -6.07 3.93
C PRO A 96 -2.95 -6.34 3.47
N THR A 97 -2.70 -7.56 3.05
CA THR A 97 -1.37 -8.01 2.63
C THR A 97 -1.46 -8.65 1.24
N ARG A 98 -0.51 -8.35 0.38
CA ARG A 98 -0.40 -8.98 -0.93
C ARG A 98 0.84 -9.87 -1.02
N GLU A 99 0.70 -10.96 -1.71
CA GLU A 99 1.82 -11.84 -2.03
C GLU A 99 2.53 -11.35 -3.29
N VAL A 100 3.84 -11.27 -3.23
CA VAL A 100 4.70 -11.01 -4.40
C VAL A 100 5.31 -12.33 -4.82
N VAL A 101 5.08 -12.75 -6.06
CA VAL A 101 5.54 -14.03 -6.59
C VAL A 101 6.42 -13.83 -7.81
N MET A 102 7.40 -14.71 -7.99
CA MET A 102 8.19 -14.77 -9.20
C MET A 102 7.66 -15.90 -10.09
N LEU A 103 7.29 -15.53 -11.31
CA LEU A 103 6.81 -16.47 -12.33
C LEU A 103 7.90 -16.73 -13.36
N THR A 104 8.06 -18.00 -13.73
CA THR A 104 8.97 -18.41 -14.79
C THR A 104 8.28 -19.39 -15.75
N SER A 105 8.78 -19.47 -16.98
CA SER A 105 8.33 -20.50 -17.92
C SER A 105 8.70 -21.90 -17.38
N LYS A 106 7.88 -22.91 -17.73
CA LYS A 106 8.18 -24.31 -17.43
C LYS A 106 9.50 -24.81 -18.04
N THR A 107 9.93 -24.15 -19.13
CA THR A 107 11.17 -24.46 -19.87
C THR A 107 12.34 -23.60 -19.45
N PHE A 108 12.25 -22.87 -18.33
CA PHE A 108 13.32 -22.00 -17.88
C PHE A 108 14.54 -22.84 -17.41
N ILE A 109 15.67 -22.68 -18.09
CA ILE A 109 16.86 -23.54 -17.92
C ILE A 109 17.82 -22.99 -16.85
N ARG A 110 17.85 -21.65 -16.62
CA ARG A 110 18.84 -20.99 -15.76
C ARG A 110 18.43 -20.99 -14.27
N ASN A 111 18.16 -22.15 -13.71
CA ASN A 111 17.68 -22.28 -12.33
C ASN A 111 18.65 -21.73 -11.27
N THR A 112 19.96 -21.80 -11.51
CA THR A 112 20.97 -21.24 -10.59
C THR A 112 20.87 -19.74 -10.52
N LEU A 113 20.71 -19.06 -11.67
CA LEU A 113 20.52 -17.61 -11.72
C LEU A 113 19.20 -17.21 -11.04
N LEU A 114 18.13 -17.96 -11.29
CA LEU A 114 16.84 -17.72 -10.65
C LEU A 114 16.95 -17.78 -9.12
N LYS A 115 17.59 -18.81 -8.59
CA LYS A 115 17.82 -18.96 -7.16
C LYS A 115 18.64 -17.80 -6.58
N ALA A 116 19.69 -17.38 -7.27
CA ALA A 116 20.51 -16.24 -6.84
C ALA A 116 19.70 -14.94 -6.78
N VAL A 117 18.85 -14.68 -7.78
CA VAL A 117 17.98 -13.51 -7.80
C VAL A 117 16.95 -13.56 -6.67
N VAL A 118 16.30 -14.71 -6.46
CA VAL A 118 15.34 -14.89 -5.37
C VAL A 118 16.00 -14.65 -4.01
N GLU A 119 17.20 -15.17 -3.81
CA GLU A 119 17.95 -15.00 -2.56
C GLU A 119 18.34 -13.54 -2.34
N ALA A 120 18.83 -12.85 -3.36
CA ALA A 120 19.16 -11.43 -3.29
C ALA A 120 17.92 -10.58 -2.95
N ILE A 121 16.76 -10.89 -3.53
CA ILE A 121 15.50 -10.21 -3.20
C ILE A 121 15.13 -10.46 -1.74
N ARG A 122 15.20 -11.69 -1.27
CA ARG A 122 14.89 -12.04 0.12
C ARG A 122 15.79 -11.34 1.13
N GLN A 123 17.07 -11.20 0.82
CA GLN A 123 18.02 -10.50 1.67
C GLN A 123 17.80 -8.98 1.71
N SER A 124 17.20 -8.39 0.67
CA SER A 124 16.90 -6.97 0.62
C SER A 124 15.56 -6.59 1.25
N VAL A 125 14.72 -7.57 1.60
CA VAL A 125 13.40 -7.36 2.21
C VAL A 125 13.48 -7.64 3.72
N PRO A 126 12.84 -6.80 4.58
CA PRO A 126 12.77 -7.08 6.01
C PRO A 126 12.20 -8.47 6.32
N GLU A 127 12.81 -9.21 7.26
CA GLU A 127 12.40 -10.59 7.60
C GLU A 127 10.91 -10.72 7.91
N ARG A 128 10.33 -9.72 8.57
CA ARG A 128 8.89 -9.70 8.92
C ARG A 128 7.97 -9.75 7.71
N MET A 129 8.45 -9.37 6.52
CA MET A 129 7.67 -9.39 5.27
C MET A 129 7.83 -10.70 4.48
N LEU A 130 8.72 -11.60 4.90
CA LEU A 130 8.96 -12.88 4.23
C LEU A 130 7.90 -13.93 4.55
N LYS A 131 7.12 -13.73 5.62
CA LYS A 131 6.08 -14.67 6.04
C LYS A 131 4.83 -13.88 6.45
N MET A 132 3.67 -14.37 6.02
CA MET A 132 2.39 -13.82 6.41
C MET A 132 2.07 -14.16 7.88
N ASN A 133 1.58 -13.19 8.62
CA ASN A 133 1.19 -13.32 10.04
C ASN A 133 -0.32 -13.56 10.17
N ASN A 134 -0.76 -14.08 11.33
CA ASN A 134 -2.16 -14.35 11.62
C ASN A 134 -3.05 -13.08 11.66
N THR A 135 -2.45 -11.90 11.76
CA THR A 135 -3.13 -10.60 11.76
C THR A 135 -3.32 -10.02 10.37
N GLU A 136 -2.78 -10.68 9.35
CA GLU A 136 -2.77 -10.24 7.97
C GLU A 136 -3.81 -10.99 7.15
N GLN A 137 -4.44 -10.30 6.22
CA GLN A 137 -5.39 -10.85 5.27
C GLN A 137 -4.91 -10.62 3.85
N ARG A 138 -4.81 -11.70 3.08
CA ARG A 138 -4.47 -11.63 1.66
C ARG A 138 -5.60 -10.97 0.87
N VAL A 139 -5.26 -9.97 0.06
CA VAL A 139 -6.18 -9.20 -0.78
C VAL A 139 -5.98 -9.49 -2.26
#